data_6e91a5df2acb743bdcc9498b7c894cda
#
_entry.id   6e91a5df2acb743bdcc9498b7c894cda
#
_cell.length_a   1.000
_cell.length_b   1.000
_cell.length_c   1.000
_cell.angle_alpha   90.00
_cell.angle_beta   90.00
_cell.angle_gamma   90.00
#
_symmetry.space_group_name_H-M   'P 1'
#
loop_
_entity.id
_entity.type
_entity.pdbx_description
1 polymer ?
#
loop_
_entity_poly.entity_id
_entity_poly.type
_entity_poly.pdbx_seq_one_letter_code
_entity_poly.pdbx_strand_id
1 'polypeptide(L)'
;MSPRPLLFALAPLALVSADVVSFNRDIQPILSEYCYHCHGPDASSRKSKLRLDRAEFAFQPAKSGDVVIIKGNADKSPILQRILNKDPDEVMPPPESHKQLKPAEIELIRRWVNEGAKYEEHWAFLPPQRPTPPADKSGWAKTPVDAFVVATLAQNGLKPNGPEAKERLFRRLNLDLTGLPPTPEELRAYLGDPSPDAYAKAVERLLKTDQHAEQMARHWLDAVRYADTHGIHIDNVRNIYPYRDWVINAFKANMPFDRFTIEQIGGDLLPNATIEQLVATGYNRCLPTTGEGGAISEEVMTNYAKDQVETLGAVWLGLTSGCAACHDHKFDPISQKEFYAMAAFFRNTSMSALDGNNANHPPSMLVARPEDRVKQAELDTVLAALKKDDAARKAKADKEFATWRAQANPGSIVAKELPAGWKFDAATPLTVKTPSGPALTAKAIGKPAYNKKQGGFVLDGTSAYEHATLGDFEKNQAWAVQVRLKMTKTVNGAVLARMDEGN
;
A
#
# COMPACT_ATOMS: atom_id res chain seq x y z
N MET A 1 59.54 69.77 -12.95
CA MET A 1 58.74 69.07 -11.98
C MET A 1 57.24 69.25 -12.36
N SER A 2 56.69 68.26 -12.97
CA SER A 2 55.28 68.28 -13.45
C SER A 2 54.40 67.43 -12.51
N PRO A 3 53.23 67.90 -12.07
CA PRO A 3 52.36 67.13 -11.14
C PRO A 3 51.62 66.04 -11.92
N ARG A 4 51.70 64.81 -11.42
CA ARG A 4 50.91 63.68 -11.87
C ARG A 4 49.51 63.77 -11.23
N PRO A 5 48.43 63.55 -12.01
CA PRO A 5 47.13 63.48 -11.45
C PRO A 5 46.89 62.09 -10.77
N LEU A 6 46.42 62.09 -9.53
CA LEU A 6 45.89 60.91 -8.87
C LEU A 6 44.54 60.57 -9.50
N LEU A 7 44.46 59.45 -10.24
CA LEU A 7 43.23 58.84 -10.61
C LEU A 7 42.64 58.02 -9.40
N PHE A 8 41.60 58.54 -8.82
CA PHE A 8 40.77 57.74 -7.91
C PHE A 8 39.98 56.74 -8.74
N ALA A 9 40.35 55.47 -8.65
CA ALA A 9 39.56 54.38 -9.16
C ALA A 9 38.32 54.18 -8.24
N LEU A 10 37.15 54.64 -8.67
CA LEU A 10 35.87 54.26 -8.09
C LEU A 10 35.66 52.77 -8.41
N ALA A 11 35.88 51.91 -7.41
CA ALA A 11 35.42 50.52 -7.47
C ALA A 11 33.88 50.52 -7.57
N PRO A 12 33.28 49.78 -8.51
CA PRO A 12 31.85 49.66 -8.53
C PRO A 12 31.41 48.90 -7.25
N LEU A 13 30.64 49.58 -6.39
CA LEU A 13 29.84 48.88 -5.38
C LEU A 13 28.92 47.92 -6.16
N ALA A 14 29.24 46.64 -6.12
CA ALA A 14 28.27 45.59 -6.49
C ALA A 14 27.09 45.76 -5.54
N LEU A 15 26.01 46.31 -6.05
CA LEU A 15 24.70 46.21 -5.41
C LEU A 15 24.39 44.71 -5.31
N VAL A 16 24.65 44.14 -4.15
CA VAL A 16 24.08 42.84 -3.78
C VAL A 16 22.57 43.11 -3.74
N SER A 17 21.88 42.71 -4.79
CA SER A 17 20.45 42.67 -4.79
C SER A 17 20.05 41.79 -3.60
N ALA A 18 19.53 42.39 -2.54
CA ALA A 18 19.02 41.64 -1.44
C ALA A 18 17.88 40.78 -2.00
N ASP A 19 18.07 39.46 -1.99
CA ASP A 19 17.04 38.53 -2.45
C ASP A 19 15.70 38.86 -1.78
N VAL A 20 14.62 38.93 -2.57
CA VAL A 20 13.25 39.11 -2.10
C VAL A 20 12.96 38.03 -1.05
N VAL A 21 12.34 38.44 0.04
CA VAL A 21 11.99 37.50 1.12
C VAL A 21 10.92 36.53 0.62
N SER A 22 11.27 35.22 0.58
CA SER A 22 10.32 34.15 0.23
C SER A 22 9.54 33.70 1.44
N PHE A 23 8.22 33.62 1.29
CA PHE A 23 7.36 33.13 2.38
C PHE A 23 7.74 31.70 2.78
N ASN A 24 7.83 30.77 1.84
CA ASN A 24 8.10 29.36 2.12
C ASN A 24 9.50 29.13 2.72
N ARG A 25 10.53 29.84 2.21
CA ARG A 25 11.91 29.65 2.66
C ARG A 25 12.22 30.37 3.97
N ASP A 26 11.76 31.61 4.11
CA ASP A 26 12.27 32.52 5.13
C ASP A 26 11.25 32.80 6.26
N ILE A 27 9.95 32.81 5.95
CA ILE A 27 8.89 33.25 6.87
C ILE A 27 8.09 32.10 7.45
N GLN A 28 7.65 31.16 6.62
CA GLN A 28 6.84 30.03 7.09
C GLN A 28 7.52 29.23 8.21
N PRO A 29 8.83 28.92 8.16
CA PRO A 29 9.51 28.26 9.28
C PRO A 29 9.44 29.05 10.58
N ILE A 30 9.57 30.37 10.51
CA ILE A 30 9.46 31.25 11.70
C ILE A 30 8.02 31.23 12.27
N LEU A 31 7.02 31.48 11.42
CA LEU A 31 5.62 31.48 11.86
C LEU A 31 5.19 30.10 12.41
N SER A 32 5.64 29.03 11.77
CA SER A 32 5.36 27.66 12.18
C SER A 32 5.95 27.33 13.56
N GLU A 33 7.20 27.75 13.82
CA GLU A 33 7.86 27.50 15.09
C GLU A 33 7.27 28.33 16.22
N TYR A 34 6.97 29.61 15.98
CA TYR A 34 6.64 30.54 17.05
C TYR A 34 5.15 30.91 17.15
N CYS A 35 4.36 30.76 16.07
CA CYS A 35 3.01 31.32 15.99
C CYS A 35 1.89 30.28 15.75
N TYR A 36 2.13 29.24 14.92
CA TYR A 36 1.05 28.35 14.44
C TYR A 36 0.42 27.49 15.54
N HIS A 37 1.08 27.26 16.65
CA HIS A 37 0.45 26.56 17.77
C HIS A 37 -0.84 27.26 18.24
N CYS A 38 -0.81 28.59 18.33
CA CYS A 38 -1.96 29.39 18.76
C CYS A 38 -2.65 30.16 17.62
N HIS A 39 -2.00 30.34 16.48
CA HIS A 39 -2.49 31.12 15.33
C HIS A 39 -2.35 30.36 14.02
N GLY A 40 -2.56 29.06 14.06
CA GLY A 40 -2.44 28.13 12.91
C GLY A 40 -3.74 27.45 12.52
N PRO A 41 -3.63 26.33 11.79
CA PRO A 41 -4.77 25.61 11.24
C PRO A 41 -5.65 24.95 12.30
N ASP A 42 -5.08 24.49 13.42
CA ASP A 42 -5.81 23.78 14.45
C ASP A 42 -6.82 24.68 15.18
N ALA A 43 -8.09 24.40 14.97
CA ALA A 43 -9.19 25.18 15.56
C ALA A 43 -9.30 25.01 17.10
N SER A 44 -8.82 23.87 17.64
CA SER A 44 -8.92 23.55 19.07
C SER A 44 -7.96 24.38 19.93
N SER A 45 -6.78 24.67 19.40
CA SER A 45 -5.74 25.46 20.07
C SER A 45 -5.76 26.96 19.71
N ARG A 46 -6.55 27.34 18.68
CA ARG A 46 -6.53 28.67 18.07
C ARG A 46 -7.00 29.75 19.01
N LYS A 47 -6.18 30.81 19.19
CA LYS A 47 -6.47 31.98 19.96
C LYS A 47 -6.92 33.16 19.10
N SER A 48 -7.77 34.04 19.64
CA SER A 48 -8.23 35.28 19.02
C SER A 48 -8.82 35.14 17.59
N LYS A 49 -9.24 33.96 17.17
CA LYS A 49 -9.68 33.62 15.78
C LYS A 49 -8.65 33.96 14.72
N LEU A 50 -7.41 34.23 15.10
CA LEU A 50 -6.34 34.59 14.17
C LEU A 50 -5.71 33.35 13.53
N ARG A 51 -5.51 33.39 12.21
CA ARG A 51 -4.75 32.40 11.44
C ARG A 51 -3.66 33.11 10.65
N LEU A 52 -2.44 32.64 10.79
CA LEU A 52 -1.27 33.18 10.09
C LEU A 52 -0.69 32.18 9.05
N ASP A 53 -1.32 31.04 8.90
CA ASP A 53 -0.86 29.98 7.98
C ASP A 53 -1.32 30.19 6.53
N ARG A 54 -2.36 30.98 6.29
CA ARG A 54 -2.92 31.27 4.95
C ARG A 54 -3.25 32.74 4.78
N ALA A 55 -2.95 33.27 3.59
CA ALA A 55 -3.21 34.67 3.24
C ALA A 55 -4.68 35.10 3.43
N GLU A 56 -5.61 34.22 3.06
CA GLU A 56 -7.05 34.49 3.15
C GLU A 56 -7.55 34.77 4.57
N PHE A 57 -6.84 34.27 5.59
CA PHE A 57 -7.17 34.49 6.99
C PHE A 57 -6.27 35.53 7.66
N ALA A 58 -4.98 35.57 7.31
CA ALA A 58 -3.99 36.43 7.97
C ALA A 58 -4.26 37.92 7.79
N PHE A 59 -4.97 38.32 6.75
CA PHE A 59 -5.39 39.69 6.45
C PHE A 59 -6.81 40.01 6.93
N GLN A 60 -7.48 39.06 7.57
CA GLN A 60 -8.79 39.33 8.21
C GLN A 60 -8.60 39.92 9.59
N PRO A 61 -9.58 40.73 10.07
CA PRO A 61 -9.54 41.23 11.43
C PRO A 61 -9.54 40.12 12.48
N ALA A 62 -8.66 40.20 13.46
CA ALA A 62 -8.66 39.36 14.65
C ALA A 62 -9.89 39.63 15.52
N LYS A 63 -10.06 38.89 16.62
CA LYS A 63 -11.17 39.13 17.58
C LYS A 63 -11.21 40.56 18.14
N SER A 64 -10.06 41.24 18.19
CA SER A 64 -9.93 42.67 18.59
C SER A 64 -10.54 43.64 17.57
N GLY A 65 -10.78 43.20 16.34
CA GLY A 65 -11.16 44.07 15.22
C GLY A 65 -9.97 44.56 14.39
N ASP A 66 -8.73 44.30 14.80
CA ASP A 66 -7.53 44.79 14.14
C ASP A 66 -7.02 43.80 13.09
N VAL A 67 -6.55 44.30 11.96
CA VAL A 67 -5.78 43.54 10.98
C VAL A 67 -4.33 43.47 11.45
N VAL A 68 -3.83 42.25 11.72
CA VAL A 68 -2.53 42.06 12.37
C VAL A 68 -1.32 42.26 11.44
N ILE A 69 -1.51 42.19 10.14
CA ILE A 69 -0.47 42.44 9.11
C ILE A 69 -0.95 43.54 8.17
N ILE A 70 -0.30 44.70 8.21
CA ILE A 70 -0.55 45.82 7.31
C ILE A 70 0.51 45.75 6.20
N LYS A 71 0.09 45.36 5.00
CA LYS A 71 0.99 45.18 3.84
C LYS A 71 1.76 46.48 3.56
N GLY A 72 3.07 46.35 3.39
CA GLY A 72 3.96 47.48 3.10
C GLY A 72 4.29 48.37 4.30
N ASN A 73 3.81 48.03 5.54
CA ASN A 73 4.09 48.87 6.72
C ASN A 73 4.26 47.98 7.96
N ALA A 74 5.49 47.55 8.21
CA ALA A 74 5.84 46.71 9.35
C ALA A 74 5.63 47.43 10.69
N ASP A 75 5.99 48.70 10.79
CA ASP A 75 5.92 49.45 12.07
C ASP A 75 4.49 49.67 12.55
N LYS A 76 3.55 49.76 11.61
CA LYS A 76 2.11 49.84 11.95
C LYS A 76 1.44 48.49 12.10
N SER A 77 2.12 47.41 11.76
CA SER A 77 1.58 46.06 11.82
C SER A 77 1.55 45.52 13.27
N PRO A 78 0.39 45.20 13.83
CA PRO A 78 0.28 44.66 15.18
C PRO A 78 1.17 43.42 15.43
N ILE A 79 1.43 42.60 14.41
CA ILE A 79 2.33 41.46 14.56
C ILE A 79 3.73 41.88 15.03
N LEU A 80 4.33 42.93 14.42
CA LEU A 80 5.64 43.45 14.84
C LEU A 80 5.59 44.15 16.17
N GLN A 81 4.50 44.91 16.43
CA GLN A 81 4.30 45.59 17.70
C GLN A 81 4.23 44.61 18.88
N ARG A 82 3.53 43.47 18.69
CA ARG A 82 3.44 42.41 19.70
C ARG A 82 4.77 41.68 19.88
N ILE A 83 5.49 41.34 18.78
CA ILE A 83 6.80 40.70 18.87
C ILE A 83 7.83 41.55 19.63
N LEU A 84 7.75 42.87 19.47
CA LEU A 84 8.70 43.83 20.06
C LEU A 84 8.24 44.40 21.41
N ASN A 85 7.04 44.01 21.88
CA ASN A 85 6.53 44.51 23.17
C ASN A 85 7.40 43.99 24.32
N LYS A 86 7.49 44.80 25.39
CA LYS A 86 8.23 44.46 26.61
C LYS A 86 7.30 44.03 27.74
N ASP A 87 6.00 44.31 27.61
CA ASP A 87 4.98 43.91 28.55
C ASP A 87 4.74 42.39 28.43
N PRO A 88 4.92 41.61 29.51
CA PRO A 88 4.68 40.17 29.50
C PRO A 88 3.26 39.76 29.07
N ASP A 89 2.27 40.60 29.33
CA ASP A 89 0.88 40.32 28.97
C ASP A 89 0.55 40.62 27.50
N GLU A 90 1.44 41.33 26.82
CA GLU A 90 1.24 41.83 25.45
C GLU A 90 2.22 41.23 24.44
N VAL A 91 3.38 40.74 24.89
CA VAL A 91 4.43 40.21 24.01
C VAL A 91 4.00 38.89 23.35
N MET A 92 4.40 38.70 22.09
CA MET A 92 4.19 37.45 21.37
C MET A 92 5.53 36.90 20.80
N PRO A 93 5.80 35.61 20.99
CA PRO A 93 5.06 34.63 21.77
C PRO A 93 5.02 34.97 23.25
N PRO A 94 3.96 34.52 23.98
CA PRO A 94 3.85 34.81 25.40
C PRO A 94 4.93 34.07 26.21
N PRO A 95 5.38 34.60 27.36
CA PRO A 95 6.49 34.05 28.15
C PRO A 95 6.31 32.58 28.54
N GLU A 96 5.10 32.14 28.81
CA GLU A 96 4.76 30.76 29.16
C GLU A 96 5.01 29.75 27.99
N SER A 97 5.15 30.25 26.79
CA SER A 97 5.54 29.39 25.63
C SER A 97 7.00 28.97 25.66
N HIS A 98 7.83 29.64 26.47
CA HIS A 98 9.28 29.48 26.51
C HIS A 98 9.97 29.67 25.15
N LYS A 99 9.35 30.42 24.24
CA LYS A 99 9.84 30.69 22.89
C LYS A 99 10.15 32.17 22.70
N GLN A 100 11.29 32.47 22.07
CA GLN A 100 11.69 33.83 21.77
C GLN A 100 12.30 33.91 20.38
N LEU A 101 11.83 34.82 19.54
CA LEU A 101 12.39 35.05 18.21
C LEU A 101 13.79 35.65 18.31
N LYS A 102 14.68 35.23 17.40
CA LYS A 102 16.01 35.82 17.24
C LYS A 102 15.92 37.17 16.51
N PRO A 103 16.84 38.09 16.75
CA PRO A 103 16.85 39.39 16.05
C PRO A 103 16.81 39.29 14.53
N ALA A 104 17.50 38.30 13.94
CA ALA A 104 17.50 38.07 12.50
C ALA A 104 16.12 37.60 11.98
N GLU A 105 15.40 36.79 12.76
CA GLU A 105 14.03 36.30 12.42
C GLU A 105 13.01 37.46 12.48
N ILE A 106 13.16 38.34 13.44
CA ILE A 106 12.33 39.56 13.56
C ILE A 106 12.57 40.47 12.34
N GLU A 107 13.81 40.62 11.91
CA GLU A 107 14.15 41.46 10.75
C GLU A 107 13.63 40.84 9.44
N LEU A 108 13.64 39.50 9.31
CA LEU A 108 13.02 38.82 8.17
C LEU A 108 11.51 39.09 8.11
N ILE A 109 10.80 38.97 9.23
CA ILE A 109 9.36 39.31 9.29
C ILE A 109 9.13 40.77 8.93
N ARG A 110 9.95 41.70 9.45
CA ARG A 110 9.86 43.13 9.14
C ARG A 110 10.01 43.40 7.65
N ARG A 111 11.05 42.82 7.04
CA ARG A 111 11.29 42.95 5.61
C ARG A 111 10.15 42.39 4.79
N TRP A 112 9.70 41.18 5.11
CA TRP A 112 8.59 40.54 4.44
C TRP A 112 7.31 41.38 4.45
N VAL A 113 6.95 41.95 5.61
CA VAL A 113 5.78 42.84 5.74
C VAL A 113 5.96 44.08 4.86
N ASN A 114 7.15 44.70 4.88
CA ASN A 114 7.45 45.89 4.06
C ASN A 114 7.47 45.58 2.55
N GLU A 115 7.87 44.38 2.15
CA GLU A 115 7.84 43.88 0.76
C GLU A 115 6.42 43.48 0.33
N GLY A 116 5.39 43.69 1.18
CA GLY A 116 3.97 43.49 0.88
C GLY A 116 3.36 42.22 1.42
N ALA A 117 4.05 41.50 2.32
CA ALA A 117 3.59 40.30 3.00
C ALA A 117 3.01 39.26 2.02
N LYS A 118 3.76 38.95 0.98
CA LYS A 118 3.33 37.96 -0.03
C LYS A 118 3.40 36.55 0.53
N TYR A 119 2.26 35.90 0.58
CA TYR A 119 2.17 34.46 0.85
C TYR A 119 2.45 33.68 -0.45
N GLU A 120 3.01 32.49 -0.29
CA GLU A 120 3.24 31.55 -1.37
C GLU A 120 2.38 30.29 -1.10
N GLU A 121 1.98 29.58 -2.16
CA GLU A 121 1.43 28.25 -2.01
C GLU A 121 2.48 27.30 -1.44
N HIS A 122 2.04 26.23 -0.80
CA HIS A 122 2.96 25.26 -0.22
C HIS A 122 3.94 24.73 -1.29
N TRP A 123 5.21 24.73 -0.98
CA TRP A 123 6.29 24.41 -1.91
C TRP A 123 6.11 23.09 -2.66
N ALA A 124 5.52 22.05 -2.01
CA ALA A 124 5.28 20.74 -2.61
C ALA A 124 4.26 20.77 -3.76
N PHE A 125 3.42 21.81 -3.84
CA PHE A 125 2.41 21.98 -4.90
C PHE A 125 2.79 23.01 -5.96
N LEU A 126 3.92 23.69 -5.77
CA LEU A 126 4.41 24.61 -6.79
C LEU A 126 5.03 23.83 -7.96
N PRO A 127 4.71 24.16 -9.22
CA PRO A 127 5.38 23.56 -10.36
C PRO A 127 6.89 23.77 -10.28
N PRO A 128 7.71 22.70 -10.46
CA PRO A 128 9.16 22.82 -10.43
C PRO A 128 9.64 23.84 -11.49
N GLN A 129 10.49 24.76 -11.07
CA GLN A 129 11.16 25.70 -11.96
C GLN A 129 12.55 25.18 -12.29
N ARG A 130 12.92 25.17 -13.57
CA ARG A 130 14.25 24.78 -13.99
C ARG A 130 15.22 25.95 -13.79
N PRO A 131 16.13 25.91 -12.81
CA PRO A 131 17.06 26.98 -12.58
C PRO A 131 18.11 27.03 -13.70
N THR A 132 18.63 28.23 -13.98
CA THR A 132 19.74 28.39 -14.90
C THR A 132 21.01 27.87 -14.25
N PRO A 133 21.74 26.92 -14.87
CA PRO A 133 23.00 26.44 -14.32
C PRO A 133 24.00 27.55 -14.15
N PRO A 134 24.73 27.67 -13.02
CA PRO A 134 25.77 28.64 -12.83
C PRO A 134 26.88 28.49 -13.88
N ALA A 135 27.50 29.60 -14.26
CA ALA A 135 28.61 29.55 -15.17
C ALA A 135 29.86 28.91 -14.48
N ASP A 136 30.38 27.85 -15.06
CA ASP A 136 31.63 27.22 -14.62
C ASP A 136 32.83 27.81 -15.38
N LYS A 137 33.66 28.61 -14.67
CA LYS A 137 34.88 29.16 -15.21
C LYS A 137 36.06 28.18 -15.18
N SER A 138 35.95 27.07 -14.47
CA SER A 138 37.01 26.06 -14.33
C SER A 138 37.05 25.07 -15.51
N GLY A 139 35.96 24.94 -16.25
CA GLY A 139 35.79 23.93 -17.30
C GLY A 139 35.67 22.49 -16.79
N TRP A 140 35.46 22.31 -15.48
CA TRP A 140 35.33 21.00 -14.88
C TRP A 140 33.93 20.38 -15.13
N ALA A 141 32.89 21.21 -15.09
CA ALA A 141 31.51 20.77 -15.26
C ALA A 141 31.27 20.17 -16.66
N LYS A 142 30.70 18.98 -16.72
CA LYS A 142 30.29 18.30 -17.96
C LYS A 142 28.78 18.33 -18.15
N THR A 143 28.04 18.44 -17.04
CA THR A 143 26.57 18.46 -17.00
C THR A 143 26.06 19.68 -16.24
N PRO A 144 24.78 20.06 -16.41
CA PRO A 144 24.18 21.11 -15.58
C PRO A 144 24.30 20.87 -14.08
N VAL A 145 24.21 19.60 -13.65
CA VAL A 145 24.37 19.23 -12.23
C VAL A 145 25.78 19.55 -11.73
N ASP A 146 26.80 19.25 -12.53
CA ASP A 146 28.19 19.57 -12.19
C ASP A 146 28.40 21.08 -11.99
N ALA A 147 27.71 21.90 -12.78
CA ALA A 147 27.81 23.36 -12.65
C ALA A 147 27.33 23.86 -11.28
N PHE A 148 26.25 23.30 -10.75
CA PHE A 148 25.77 23.59 -9.37
C PHE A 148 26.76 23.09 -8.33
N VAL A 149 27.30 21.87 -8.50
CA VAL A 149 28.30 21.31 -7.59
C VAL A 149 29.56 22.21 -7.52
N VAL A 150 30.09 22.59 -8.67
CA VAL A 150 31.27 23.49 -8.75
C VAL A 150 31.00 24.84 -8.10
N ALA A 151 29.84 25.42 -8.35
CA ALA A 151 29.45 26.69 -7.74
C ALA A 151 29.43 26.62 -6.21
N THR A 152 28.82 25.53 -5.67
CA THR A 152 28.77 25.30 -4.23
C THR A 152 30.13 25.03 -3.62
N LEU A 153 31.00 24.26 -4.30
CA LEU A 153 32.40 24.07 -3.88
C LEU A 153 33.15 25.39 -3.82
N ALA A 154 33.02 26.22 -4.85
CA ALA A 154 33.67 27.52 -4.90
C ALA A 154 33.22 28.48 -3.78
N GLN A 155 31.91 28.49 -3.44
CA GLN A 155 31.38 29.27 -2.32
C GLN A 155 32.00 28.86 -0.98
N ASN A 156 32.39 27.58 -0.84
CA ASN A 156 33.03 27.03 0.36
C ASN A 156 34.56 27.02 0.27
N GLY A 157 35.17 27.67 -0.71
CA GLY A 157 36.60 27.71 -0.89
C GLY A 157 37.24 26.38 -1.31
N LEU A 158 36.42 25.43 -1.81
CA LEU A 158 36.85 24.10 -2.23
C LEU A 158 36.99 24.03 -3.75
N LYS A 159 37.73 23.03 -4.21
CA LYS A 159 37.88 22.69 -5.63
C LYS A 159 37.51 21.23 -5.86
N PRO A 160 37.00 20.86 -7.04
CA PRO A 160 36.81 19.48 -7.40
C PRO A 160 38.12 18.70 -7.38
N ASN A 161 38.07 17.44 -6.99
CA ASN A 161 39.22 16.54 -7.13
C ASN A 161 39.43 16.15 -8.61
N GLY A 162 40.66 15.68 -8.92
CA GLY A 162 40.95 15.09 -10.21
C GLY A 162 40.16 13.80 -10.49
N PRO A 163 40.21 13.30 -11.74
CA PRO A 163 39.56 12.06 -12.12
C PRO A 163 40.09 10.89 -11.28
N GLU A 164 39.18 10.00 -10.90
CA GLU A 164 39.51 8.76 -10.20
C GLU A 164 40.20 7.77 -11.16
N ALA A 165 41.01 6.82 -10.60
CA ALA A 165 41.58 5.73 -11.35
C ALA A 165 40.46 4.87 -12.00
N LYS A 166 40.69 4.38 -13.23
CA LYS A 166 39.70 3.67 -14.04
C LYS A 166 39.12 2.46 -13.30
N GLU A 167 39.95 1.69 -12.59
CA GLU A 167 39.53 0.51 -11.83
C GLU A 167 38.51 0.89 -10.72
N ARG A 168 38.82 1.90 -9.94
CA ARG A 168 37.96 2.36 -8.83
C ARG A 168 36.70 3.02 -9.37
N LEU A 169 36.81 3.78 -10.45
CA LEU A 169 35.67 4.39 -11.13
C LEU A 169 34.68 3.33 -11.62
N PHE A 170 35.18 2.28 -12.29
CA PHE A 170 34.36 1.20 -12.80
C PHE A 170 33.71 0.37 -11.68
N ARG A 171 34.46 0.13 -10.57
CA ARG A 171 33.91 -0.51 -9.38
C ARG A 171 32.77 0.32 -8.78
N ARG A 172 32.93 1.63 -8.62
CA ARG A 172 31.86 2.51 -8.11
C ARG A 172 30.64 2.49 -9.03
N LEU A 173 30.87 2.60 -10.34
CA LEU A 173 29.79 2.55 -11.34
C LEU A 173 28.94 1.28 -11.21
N ASN A 174 29.58 0.12 -11.05
CA ASN A 174 28.86 -1.15 -10.89
C ASN A 174 28.06 -1.17 -9.56
N LEU A 175 28.68 -0.76 -8.45
CA LEU A 175 28.02 -0.69 -7.15
C LEU A 175 26.83 0.29 -7.16
N ASP A 176 26.98 1.44 -7.79
CA ASP A 176 25.91 2.44 -7.87
C ASP A 176 24.73 1.97 -8.73
N LEU A 177 25.02 1.34 -9.88
CA LEU A 177 23.96 0.93 -10.81
C LEU A 177 23.36 -0.45 -10.51
N THR A 178 24.14 -1.38 -9.97
CA THR A 178 23.69 -2.78 -9.80
C THR A 178 23.74 -3.28 -8.37
N GLY A 179 24.33 -2.52 -7.44
CA GLY A 179 24.59 -2.95 -6.08
C GLY A 179 25.69 -4.02 -5.94
N LEU A 180 26.30 -4.44 -7.05
CA LEU A 180 27.29 -5.51 -7.11
C LEU A 180 28.65 -5.01 -7.63
N PRO A 181 29.78 -5.58 -7.18
CA PRO A 181 31.06 -5.30 -7.77
C PRO A 181 31.14 -5.93 -9.19
N PRO A 182 31.97 -5.36 -10.11
CA PRO A 182 32.20 -5.98 -11.39
C PRO A 182 32.92 -7.33 -11.24
N THR A 183 32.69 -8.23 -12.18
CA THR A 183 33.51 -9.46 -12.30
C THR A 183 34.93 -9.12 -12.78
N PRO A 184 35.91 -9.98 -12.52
CA PRO A 184 37.26 -9.78 -13.05
C PRO A 184 37.31 -9.65 -14.59
N GLU A 185 36.44 -10.36 -15.28
CA GLU A 185 36.30 -10.34 -16.76
C GLU A 185 35.79 -8.99 -17.23
N GLU A 186 34.73 -8.47 -16.61
CA GLU A 186 34.15 -7.14 -16.91
C GLU A 186 35.16 -6.03 -16.65
N LEU A 187 35.91 -6.12 -15.56
CA LEU A 187 36.94 -5.14 -15.24
C LEU A 187 38.06 -5.18 -16.30
N ARG A 188 38.56 -6.37 -16.67
CA ARG A 188 39.58 -6.50 -17.71
C ARG A 188 39.09 -5.93 -19.06
N ALA A 189 37.86 -6.23 -19.45
CA ALA A 189 37.26 -5.71 -20.67
C ALA A 189 37.17 -4.19 -20.68
N TYR A 190 36.73 -3.59 -19.56
CA TYR A 190 36.64 -2.14 -19.44
C TYR A 190 38.03 -1.45 -19.48
N LEU A 191 39.02 -2.01 -18.78
CA LEU A 191 40.38 -1.46 -18.75
C LEU A 191 41.08 -1.59 -20.12
N GLY A 192 40.75 -2.65 -20.85
CA GLY A 192 41.28 -2.91 -22.20
C GLY A 192 40.61 -2.09 -23.32
N ASP A 193 39.50 -1.40 -23.05
CA ASP A 193 38.83 -0.56 -24.04
C ASP A 193 39.52 0.81 -24.15
N PRO A 194 40.19 1.11 -25.29
CA PRO A 194 40.90 2.39 -25.51
C PRO A 194 39.95 3.51 -25.95
N SER A 195 38.68 3.23 -26.18
CA SER A 195 37.77 4.22 -26.73
C SER A 195 37.47 5.35 -25.74
N PRO A 196 37.29 6.59 -26.22
CA PRO A 196 37.03 7.75 -25.36
C PRO A 196 35.64 7.64 -24.70
N ASP A 197 34.74 6.81 -25.22
CA ASP A 197 33.38 6.57 -24.73
C ASP A 197 33.23 5.27 -23.93
N ALA A 198 34.34 4.59 -23.56
CA ALA A 198 34.33 3.35 -22.80
C ALA A 198 33.48 3.42 -21.53
N TYR A 199 33.53 4.55 -20.80
CA TYR A 199 32.70 4.78 -19.60
C TYR A 199 31.20 4.86 -19.93
N ALA A 200 30.84 5.64 -20.96
CA ALA A 200 29.44 5.76 -21.39
C ALA A 200 28.88 4.42 -21.86
N LYS A 201 29.65 3.64 -22.62
CA LYS A 201 29.28 2.28 -23.04
C LYS A 201 29.06 1.36 -21.85
N ALA A 202 29.89 1.47 -20.80
CA ALA A 202 29.73 0.69 -19.58
C ALA A 202 28.45 1.08 -18.85
N VAL A 203 28.13 2.37 -18.74
CA VAL A 203 26.87 2.86 -18.17
C VAL A 203 25.67 2.29 -18.91
N GLU A 204 25.62 2.45 -20.24
CA GLU A 204 24.52 1.95 -21.08
C GLU A 204 24.33 0.43 -20.98
N ARG A 205 25.42 -0.33 -20.85
CA ARG A 205 25.36 -1.76 -20.64
C ARG A 205 24.75 -2.12 -19.30
N LEU A 206 25.22 -1.48 -18.23
CA LEU A 206 24.75 -1.77 -16.87
C LEU A 206 23.29 -1.38 -16.66
N LEU A 207 22.84 -0.26 -17.23
CA LEU A 207 21.42 0.17 -17.16
C LEU A 207 20.45 -0.86 -17.79
N LYS A 208 20.92 -1.75 -18.65
CA LYS A 208 20.11 -2.78 -19.33
C LYS A 208 20.11 -4.13 -18.61
N THR A 209 20.85 -4.25 -17.50
CA THR A 209 20.95 -5.52 -16.76
C THR A 209 19.78 -5.72 -15.82
N ASP A 210 19.49 -6.99 -15.52
CA ASP A 210 18.48 -7.35 -14.51
C ASP A 210 18.89 -6.83 -13.12
N GLN A 211 20.19 -6.86 -12.80
CA GLN A 211 20.75 -6.37 -11.56
C GLN A 211 20.48 -4.88 -11.33
N HIS A 212 20.49 -4.07 -12.42
CA HIS A 212 20.08 -2.67 -12.32
C HIS A 212 18.61 -2.53 -11.92
N ALA A 213 17.73 -3.29 -12.57
CA ALA A 213 16.31 -3.29 -12.25
C ALA A 213 16.04 -3.75 -10.80
N GLU A 214 16.72 -4.80 -10.36
CA GLU A 214 16.64 -5.30 -8.97
C GLU A 214 17.16 -4.26 -7.96
N GLN A 215 18.27 -3.58 -8.25
CA GLN A 215 18.82 -2.54 -7.41
C GLN A 215 17.85 -1.35 -7.26
N MET A 216 17.22 -0.92 -8.34
CA MET A 216 16.22 0.16 -8.30
C MET A 216 14.94 -0.29 -7.60
N ALA A 217 14.47 -1.51 -7.89
CA ALA A 217 13.29 -2.09 -7.26
C ALA A 217 13.43 -2.19 -5.74
N ARG A 218 14.62 -2.47 -5.21
CA ARG A 218 14.89 -2.53 -3.77
C ARG A 218 14.50 -1.24 -3.06
N HIS A 219 14.87 -0.09 -3.62
CA HIS A 219 14.53 1.21 -3.03
C HIS A 219 13.03 1.49 -3.06
N TRP A 220 12.36 1.09 -4.14
CA TRP A 220 10.91 1.21 -4.23
C TRP A 220 10.19 0.30 -3.25
N LEU A 221 10.58 -0.97 -3.19
CA LEU A 221 9.99 -1.97 -2.30
C LEU A 221 10.16 -1.60 -0.82
N ASP A 222 11.29 -0.99 -0.45
CA ASP A 222 11.52 -0.45 0.88
C ASP A 222 10.57 0.73 1.17
N ALA A 223 10.46 1.68 0.24
CA ALA A 223 9.57 2.84 0.38
C ALA A 223 8.10 2.43 0.55
N VAL A 224 7.61 1.43 -0.19
CA VAL A 224 6.24 0.92 -0.09
C VAL A 224 6.07 -0.15 1.00
N ARG A 225 7.12 -0.45 1.77
CA ARG A 225 7.12 -1.38 2.91
C ARG A 225 6.76 -2.82 2.51
N TYR A 226 7.22 -3.26 1.33
CA TYR A 226 7.07 -4.63 0.91
C TYR A 226 7.74 -5.58 1.92
N ALA A 227 7.06 -6.67 2.25
CA ALA A 227 7.60 -7.76 3.06
C ALA A 227 7.03 -9.10 2.61
N ASP A 228 7.80 -10.18 2.81
CA ASP A 228 7.37 -11.56 2.57
C ASP A 228 6.63 -12.15 3.79
N THR A 229 6.31 -11.31 4.78
CA THR A 229 5.57 -11.66 5.98
C THR A 229 4.46 -10.64 6.25
N HIS A 230 3.53 -10.97 7.16
CA HIS A 230 2.41 -10.10 7.51
C HIS A 230 2.81 -8.91 8.40
N GLY A 231 3.96 -8.95 9.05
CA GLY A 231 4.59 -7.84 9.77
C GLY A 231 4.22 -7.71 11.24
N ILE A 232 3.05 -8.21 11.65
CA ILE A 232 2.56 -8.14 13.06
C ILE A 232 1.94 -9.47 13.49
N HIS A 233 1.58 -9.58 14.76
CA HIS A 233 1.08 -10.78 15.41
C HIS A 233 2.15 -11.89 15.39
N ILE A 234 1.88 -13.06 14.80
CA ILE A 234 2.85 -14.15 14.66
C ILE A 234 3.78 -13.98 13.45
N ASP A 235 3.61 -12.93 12.69
CA ASP A 235 4.45 -12.55 11.54
C ASP A 235 4.67 -13.70 10.54
N ASN A 236 3.61 -14.42 10.22
CA ASN A 236 3.66 -15.54 9.30
C ASN A 236 3.90 -15.12 7.84
N VAL A 237 4.37 -16.06 7.04
CA VAL A 237 4.69 -15.86 5.61
C VAL A 237 3.48 -15.36 4.83
N ARG A 238 3.75 -14.49 3.85
CA ARG A 238 2.77 -13.90 2.93
C ARG A 238 3.20 -14.05 1.47
N ASN A 239 2.31 -14.54 0.62
CA ASN A 239 2.59 -14.80 -0.79
C ASN A 239 2.21 -13.63 -1.69
N ILE A 240 2.92 -12.49 -1.59
CA ILE A 240 2.74 -11.34 -2.49
C ILE A 240 3.96 -11.08 -3.40
N TYR A 241 4.90 -12.02 -3.47
CA TYR A 241 6.11 -11.89 -4.29
C TYR A 241 5.86 -11.57 -5.79
N PRO A 242 4.71 -11.92 -6.41
CA PRO A 242 4.45 -11.48 -7.78
C PRO A 242 4.46 -9.97 -7.95
N TYR A 243 4.04 -9.20 -6.93
CA TYR A 243 4.15 -7.75 -6.94
C TYR A 243 5.61 -7.27 -6.96
N ARG A 244 6.48 -7.88 -6.15
CA ARG A 244 7.92 -7.59 -6.19
C ARG A 244 8.49 -7.81 -7.60
N ASP A 245 8.16 -8.93 -8.20
CA ASP A 245 8.62 -9.28 -9.54
C ASP A 245 8.06 -8.31 -10.59
N TRP A 246 6.82 -7.86 -10.43
CA TRP A 246 6.24 -6.81 -11.27
C TRP A 246 7.02 -5.49 -11.15
N VAL A 247 7.38 -5.06 -9.95
CA VAL A 247 8.19 -3.85 -9.71
C VAL A 247 9.54 -3.96 -10.43
N ILE A 248 10.24 -5.08 -10.29
CA ILE A 248 11.51 -5.32 -10.97
C ILE A 248 11.34 -5.21 -12.50
N ASN A 249 10.31 -5.85 -13.05
CA ASN A 249 10.03 -5.82 -14.48
C ASN A 249 9.64 -4.42 -14.97
N ALA A 250 8.94 -3.63 -14.17
CA ALA A 250 8.60 -2.26 -14.49
C ALA A 250 9.86 -1.37 -14.59
N PHE A 251 10.81 -1.50 -13.66
CA PHE A 251 12.11 -0.82 -13.75
C PHE A 251 12.94 -1.31 -14.95
N LYS A 252 12.96 -2.62 -15.20
CA LYS A 252 13.65 -3.20 -16.37
C LYS A 252 13.09 -2.66 -17.69
N ALA A 253 11.78 -2.50 -17.78
CA ALA A 253 11.11 -1.93 -18.94
C ALA A 253 11.18 -0.40 -19.01
N ASN A 254 11.79 0.26 -18.02
CA ASN A 254 11.78 1.71 -17.86
C ASN A 254 10.35 2.29 -18.01
N MET A 255 9.40 1.69 -17.28
CA MET A 255 7.98 2.07 -17.35
C MET A 255 7.80 3.56 -16.98
N PRO A 256 7.03 4.35 -17.76
CA PRO A 256 6.71 5.72 -17.40
C PRO A 256 6.08 5.83 -16.01
N PHE A 257 6.48 6.84 -15.23
CA PHE A 257 6.11 6.96 -13.81
C PHE A 257 4.61 7.12 -13.58
N ASP A 258 3.91 7.79 -14.47
CA ASP A 258 2.46 7.93 -14.45
C ASP A 258 1.76 6.56 -14.58
N ARG A 259 2.17 5.76 -15.55
CA ARG A 259 1.69 4.39 -15.73
C ARG A 259 2.03 3.50 -14.53
N PHE A 260 3.27 3.57 -14.05
CA PHE A 260 3.75 2.85 -12.87
C PHE A 260 2.91 3.18 -11.63
N THR A 261 2.51 4.44 -11.47
CA THR A 261 1.63 4.89 -10.39
C THR A 261 0.20 4.37 -10.54
N ILE A 262 -0.41 4.57 -11.72
CA ILE A 262 -1.80 4.17 -11.98
C ILE A 262 -1.98 2.67 -11.79
N GLU A 263 -1.07 1.86 -12.31
CA GLU A 263 -1.18 0.39 -12.22
C GLU A 263 -1.06 -0.12 -10.78
N GLN A 264 -0.27 0.52 -9.92
CA GLN A 264 -0.15 0.12 -8.51
C GLN A 264 -1.35 0.54 -7.66
N ILE A 265 -1.88 1.74 -7.88
CA ILE A 265 -2.97 2.27 -7.04
C ILE A 265 -4.33 1.71 -7.47
N GLY A 266 -4.57 1.59 -8.76
CA GLY A 266 -5.88 1.23 -9.32
C GLY A 266 -5.81 0.42 -10.61
N GLY A 267 -4.80 -0.45 -10.76
CA GLY A 267 -4.63 -1.30 -11.95
C GLY A 267 -5.82 -2.21 -12.22
N ASP A 268 -6.50 -2.66 -11.17
CA ASP A 268 -7.71 -3.48 -11.23
C ASP A 268 -8.95 -2.73 -11.75
N LEU A 269 -8.93 -1.40 -11.69
CA LEU A 269 -10.01 -0.53 -12.18
C LEU A 269 -9.84 -0.14 -13.64
N LEU A 270 -8.74 -0.53 -14.29
CA LEU A 270 -8.51 -0.23 -15.70
C LEU A 270 -9.44 -1.06 -16.60
N PRO A 271 -9.90 -0.52 -17.72
CA PRO A 271 -10.72 -1.26 -18.67
C PRO A 271 -9.98 -2.50 -19.18
N ASN A 272 -10.58 -3.69 -19.03
CA ASN A 272 -9.99 -4.98 -19.41
C ASN A 272 -8.62 -5.21 -18.76
N ALA A 273 -8.50 -4.93 -17.46
CA ALA A 273 -7.26 -5.06 -16.71
C ALA A 273 -6.56 -6.40 -16.97
N THR A 274 -5.27 -6.34 -17.28
CA THR A 274 -4.42 -7.51 -17.48
C THR A 274 -4.02 -8.15 -16.14
N ILE A 275 -3.50 -9.36 -16.18
CA ILE A 275 -2.97 -10.03 -14.98
C ILE A 275 -1.85 -9.20 -14.36
N GLU A 276 -0.98 -8.60 -15.15
CA GLU A 276 0.11 -7.72 -14.68
C GLU A 276 -0.44 -6.50 -13.95
N GLN A 277 -1.51 -5.89 -14.45
CA GLN A 277 -2.16 -4.75 -13.81
C GLN A 277 -2.86 -5.12 -12.50
N LEU A 278 -3.44 -6.32 -12.44
CA LEU A 278 -3.96 -6.88 -11.19
C LEU A 278 -2.83 -7.15 -10.18
N VAL A 279 -1.70 -7.71 -10.64
CA VAL A 279 -0.52 -7.96 -9.80
C VAL A 279 0.07 -6.66 -9.26
N ALA A 280 0.10 -5.60 -10.08
CA ALA A 280 0.57 -4.27 -9.67
C ALA A 280 -0.17 -3.74 -8.44
N THR A 281 -1.49 -4.00 -8.32
CA THR A 281 -2.29 -3.61 -7.15
C THR A 281 -1.88 -4.31 -5.85
N GLY A 282 -0.94 -5.24 -5.91
CA GLY A 282 -0.25 -5.79 -4.74
C GLY A 282 0.38 -4.72 -3.84
N TYR A 283 0.66 -3.52 -4.38
CA TYR A 283 0.98 -2.33 -3.57
C TYR A 283 -0.01 -2.12 -2.43
N ASN A 284 -1.31 -2.18 -2.71
CA ASN A 284 -2.36 -2.00 -1.70
C ASN A 284 -2.37 -3.10 -0.62
N ARG A 285 -1.53 -4.13 -0.78
CA ARG A 285 -1.38 -5.25 0.16
C ARG A 285 -0.09 -5.20 0.96
N CYS A 286 0.78 -4.19 0.74
CA CYS A 286 2.08 -4.08 1.42
C CYS A 286 1.99 -3.61 2.88
N LEU A 287 0.80 -3.28 3.38
CA LEU A 287 0.59 -2.91 4.78
C LEU A 287 0.75 -4.14 5.71
N PRO A 288 1.11 -3.95 6.99
CA PRO A 288 1.08 -5.01 7.98
C PRO A 288 -0.36 -5.47 8.24
N THR A 289 -0.58 -6.78 8.36
CA THR A 289 -1.89 -7.37 8.67
C THR A 289 -1.83 -8.27 9.90
N THR A 290 -2.98 -8.55 10.50
CA THR A 290 -3.06 -9.33 11.73
C THR A 290 -4.09 -10.46 11.64
N GLY A 291 -3.77 -11.60 12.28
CA GLY A 291 -4.71 -12.68 12.54
C GLY A 291 -5.03 -12.81 14.03
N GLU A 292 -4.75 -11.78 14.84
CA GLU A 292 -4.89 -11.82 16.30
C GLU A 292 -6.35 -12.04 16.74
N GLY A 293 -6.56 -13.03 17.59
CA GLY A 293 -7.86 -13.29 18.20
C GLY A 293 -8.30 -12.16 19.13
N GLY A 294 -9.53 -11.67 18.94
CA GLY A 294 -10.06 -10.54 19.71
C GLY A 294 -9.83 -9.17 19.07
N ALA A 295 -9.11 -9.07 17.95
CA ALA A 295 -9.01 -7.82 17.21
C ALA A 295 -10.37 -7.37 16.67
N ILE A 296 -10.66 -6.08 16.80
CA ILE A 296 -11.92 -5.49 16.33
C ILE A 296 -11.81 -5.16 14.85
N SER A 297 -12.56 -5.84 14.01
CA SER A 297 -12.46 -5.73 12.54
C SER A 297 -12.55 -4.29 12.03
N GLU A 298 -13.46 -3.46 12.56
CA GLU A 298 -13.61 -2.06 12.14
C GLU A 298 -12.41 -1.20 12.52
N GLU A 299 -11.82 -1.43 13.69
CA GLU A 299 -10.58 -0.78 14.10
C GLU A 299 -9.43 -1.16 13.18
N VAL A 300 -9.25 -2.46 12.94
CA VAL A 300 -8.20 -2.99 12.05
C VAL A 300 -8.31 -2.38 10.65
N MET A 301 -9.50 -2.41 10.04
CA MET A 301 -9.72 -1.83 8.72
C MET A 301 -9.50 -0.32 8.68
N THR A 302 -9.80 0.38 9.77
CA THR A 302 -9.53 1.81 9.88
C THR A 302 -8.02 2.07 9.94
N ASN A 303 -7.30 1.27 10.72
CA ASN A 303 -5.83 1.37 10.80
C ASN A 303 -5.16 1.03 9.46
N TYR A 304 -5.67 0.05 8.71
CA TYR A 304 -5.19 -0.26 7.35
C TYR A 304 -5.37 0.94 6.40
N ALA A 305 -6.55 1.55 6.39
CA ALA A 305 -6.79 2.71 5.53
C ALA A 305 -5.92 3.92 5.91
N LYS A 306 -5.69 4.16 7.22
CA LYS A 306 -4.76 5.20 7.69
C LYS A 306 -3.34 4.93 7.20
N ASP A 307 -2.86 3.72 7.39
CA ASP A 307 -1.53 3.29 6.99
C ASP A 307 -1.31 3.43 5.47
N GLN A 308 -2.32 3.11 4.65
CA GLN A 308 -2.27 3.29 3.20
C GLN A 308 -2.21 4.76 2.79
N VAL A 309 -2.94 5.66 3.47
CA VAL A 309 -2.86 7.11 3.24
C VAL A 309 -1.49 7.65 3.63
N GLU A 310 -0.95 7.23 4.76
CA GLU A 310 0.39 7.65 5.21
C GLU A 310 1.47 7.21 4.22
N THR A 311 1.38 5.99 3.72
CA THR A 311 2.31 5.46 2.72
C THR A 311 2.18 6.19 1.39
N LEU A 312 0.95 6.43 0.90
CA LEU A 312 0.72 7.20 -0.32
C LEU A 312 1.32 8.61 -0.19
N GLY A 313 1.07 9.28 0.93
CA GLY A 313 1.62 10.60 1.24
C GLY A 313 3.15 10.60 1.21
N ALA A 314 3.79 9.65 1.88
CA ALA A 314 5.24 9.56 1.95
C ALA A 314 5.87 9.21 0.60
N VAL A 315 5.32 8.23 -0.13
CA VAL A 315 5.94 7.68 -1.35
C VAL A 315 5.72 8.58 -2.57
N TRP A 316 4.51 9.09 -2.79
CA TRP A 316 4.20 9.88 -3.99
C TRP A 316 4.22 11.38 -3.79
N LEU A 317 3.85 11.85 -2.60
CA LEU A 317 3.75 13.29 -2.34
C LEU A 317 4.96 13.85 -1.58
N GLY A 318 5.79 12.98 -0.97
CA GLY A 318 6.88 13.39 -0.11
C GLY A 318 6.39 14.12 1.15
N LEU A 319 5.16 13.84 1.59
CA LEU A 319 4.51 14.48 2.74
C LEU A 319 4.29 13.49 3.88
N THR A 320 4.45 13.95 5.11
CA THR A 320 4.17 13.16 6.32
C THR A 320 2.73 13.37 6.75
N SER A 321 1.78 12.68 6.12
CA SER A 321 0.34 12.89 6.34
C SER A 321 -0.21 12.37 7.68
N GLY A 322 0.52 11.52 8.40
CA GLY A 322 0.04 10.81 9.60
C GLY A 322 -0.45 11.70 10.73
N CYS A 323 0.10 12.92 10.91
CA CYS A 323 -0.39 13.87 11.89
C CYS A 323 -1.86 14.26 11.66
N ALA A 324 -2.29 14.27 10.39
CA ALA A 324 -3.65 14.63 10.01
C ALA A 324 -4.70 13.56 10.39
N ALA A 325 -4.27 12.39 10.84
CA ALA A 325 -5.18 11.40 11.41
C ALA A 325 -5.89 11.88 12.69
N CYS A 326 -5.25 12.76 13.50
CA CYS A 326 -5.79 13.24 14.77
C CYS A 326 -6.22 14.70 14.74
N HIS A 327 -5.55 15.55 13.94
CA HIS A 327 -5.82 16.99 13.84
C HIS A 327 -5.32 17.52 12.50
N ASP A 328 -5.70 18.72 12.09
CA ASP A 328 -5.16 19.37 10.89
C ASP A 328 -3.61 19.42 10.97
N HIS A 329 -2.92 19.06 9.88
CA HIS A 329 -1.46 19.00 9.88
C HIS A 329 -0.85 20.37 10.18
N LYS A 330 0.19 20.41 11.04
CA LYS A 330 0.79 21.67 11.51
C LYS A 330 1.51 22.45 10.41
N PHE A 331 2.23 21.74 9.56
CA PHE A 331 3.14 22.33 8.57
C PHE A 331 2.62 22.20 7.13
N ASP A 332 2.09 21.02 6.81
CA ASP A 332 1.60 20.70 5.47
C ASP A 332 0.12 21.05 5.34
N PRO A 333 -0.37 21.46 4.16
CA PRO A 333 -1.75 21.88 3.97
C PRO A 333 -2.69 20.69 3.84
N ILE A 334 -2.66 19.78 4.80
CA ILE A 334 -3.49 18.57 4.86
C ILE A 334 -4.39 18.70 6.10
N SER A 335 -5.69 18.87 5.89
CA SER A 335 -6.67 18.82 6.97
C SER A 335 -7.00 17.38 7.37
N GLN A 336 -7.48 17.19 8.60
CA GLN A 336 -8.00 15.90 9.04
C GLN A 336 -9.13 15.40 8.13
N LYS A 337 -9.98 16.29 7.65
CA LYS A 337 -11.06 15.96 6.72
C LYS A 337 -10.53 15.41 5.40
N GLU A 338 -9.47 16.00 4.84
CA GLU A 338 -8.84 15.53 3.61
C GLU A 338 -8.14 14.19 3.82
N PHE A 339 -7.50 13.99 4.97
CA PHE A 339 -6.91 12.70 5.34
C PHE A 339 -7.96 11.57 5.33
N TYR A 340 -9.10 11.78 5.99
CA TYR A 340 -10.17 10.76 6.00
C TYR A 340 -10.92 10.66 4.68
N ALA A 341 -10.98 11.72 3.87
CA ALA A 341 -11.49 11.64 2.50
C ALA A 341 -10.60 10.73 1.64
N MET A 342 -9.28 10.82 1.79
CA MET A 342 -8.31 9.92 1.16
C MET A 342 -8.47 8.49 1.69
N ALA A 343 -8.59 8.30 3.00
CA ALA A 343 -8.79 7.00 3.62
C ALA A 343 -10.06 6.28 3.12
N ALA A 344 -11.10 7.04 2.73
CA ALA A 344 -12.33 6.47 2.21
C ALA A 344 -12.13 5.68 0.90
N PHE A 345 -11.15 6.03 0.07
CA PHE A 345 -10.80 5.24 -1.12
C PHE A 345 -10.33 3.84 -0.73
N PHE A 346 -9.47 3.73 0.29
CA PHE A 346 -8.92 2.47 0.76
C PHE A 346 -9.92 1.63 1.58
N ARG A 347 -10.96 2.27 2.14
CA ARG A 347 -12.06 1.56 2.84
C ARG A 347 -13.00 0.81 1.88
N ASN A 348 -12.94 1.08 0.59
CA ASN A 348 -13.73 0.38 -0.43
C ASN A 348 -13.06 -0.90 -0.95
N THR A 349 -11.94 -1.31 -0.36
CA THR A 349 -11.29 -2.58 -0.70
C THR A 349 -12.09 -3.77 -0.15
N SER A 350 -12.03 -4.91 -0.85
CA SER A 350 -12.67 -6.16 -0.42
C SER A 350 -11.78 -7.02 0.51
N MET A 351 -10.66 -6.47 0.98
CA MET A 351 -9.76 -7.15 1.89
C MET A 351 -10.44 -7.39 3.24
N SER A 352 -10.31 -8.61 3.79
CA SER A 352 -10.77 -8.91 5.14
C SER A 352 -9.88 -8.25 6.19
N ALA A 353 -10.46 -7.93 7.36
CA ALA A 353 -9.72 -7.33 8.47
C ALA A 353 -8.63 -8.27 9.00
N LEU A 354 -8.97 -9.54 9.19
CA LEU A 354 -8.05 -10.55 9.71
C LEU A 354 -7.50 -11.39 8.57
N ASP A 355 -6.20 -11.62 8.57
CA ASP A 355 -5.50 -12.46 7.59
C ASP A 355 -5.67 -13.97 7.87
N GLY A 356 -6.16 -14.34 9.05
CA GLY A 356 -6.36 -15.72 9.47
C GLY A 356 -5.07 -16.52 9.57
N ASN A 357 -3.94 -15.86 9.72
CA ASN A 357 -2.59 -16.46 9.69
C ASN A 357 -2.34 -17.25 8.38
N ASN A 358 -2.96 -16.82 7.29
CA ASN A 358 -2.89 -17.48 6.00
C ASN A 358 -1.95 -16.72 5.06
N ALA A 359 -1.01 -17.43 4.45
CA ALA A 359 -0.08 -16.86 3.47
C ALA A 359 -0.78 -16.21 2.26
N ASN A 360 -2.01 -16.63 1.96
CA ASN A 360 -2.85 -16.10 0.88
C ASN A 360 -4.06 -15.33 1.45
N HIS A 361 -3.83 -14.25 2.16
CA HIS A 361 -4.88 -13.40 2.74
C HIS A 361 -5.93 -12.99 1.69
N PRO A 362 -7.21 -13.35 1.83
CA PRO A 362 -8.23 -13.06 0.83
C PRO A 362 -8.59 -11.56 0.71
N PRO A 363 -9.05 -11.12 -0.48
CA PRO A 363 -9.12 -11.85 -1.73
C PRO A 363 -7.73 -12.04 -2.35
N SER A 364 -7.48 -13.20 -2.93
CA SER A 364 -6.22 -13.54 -3.58
C SER A 364 -6.46 -14.21 -4.93
N MET A 365 -5.51 -14.10 -5.84
CA MET A 365 -5.51 -14.79 -7.12
C MET A 365 -4.23 -15.59 -7.30
N LEU A 366 -4.33 -16.71 -7.98
CA LEU A 366 -3.17 -17.47 -8.40
C LEU A 366 -2.58 -16.85 -9.67
N VAL A 367 -1.29 -16.58 -9.64
CA VAL A 367 -0.56 -16.01 -10.77
C VAL A 367 0.45 -17.05 -11.25
N ALA A 368 0.33 -17.46 -12.52
CA ALA A 368 1.31 -18.34 -13.12
C ALA A 368 2.66 -17.65 -13.25
N ARG A 369 3.74 -18.38 -12.96
CA ARG A 369 5.09 -17.92 -13.24
C ARG A 369 5.25 -17.67 -14.75
N PRO A 370 6.12 -16.75 -15.18
CA PRO A 370 6.29 -16.41 -16.59
C PRO A 370 6.48 -17.65 -17.49
N GLU A 371 7.27 -18.62 -17.04
CA GLU A 371 7.54 -19.88 -17.76
C GLU A 371 6.33 -20.81 -17.88
N ASP A 372 5.37 -20.72 -16.96
CA ASP A 372 4.17 -21.56 -16.92
C ASP A 372 2.96 -20.95 -17.67
N ARG A 373 3.03 -19.67 -18.06
CA ARG A 373 1.88 -18.93 -18.64
C ARG A 373 1.34 -19.52 -19.94
N VAL A 374 2.22 -20.00 -20.81
CA VAL A 374 1.82 -20.66 -22.06
C VAL A 374 1.00 -21.92 -21.75
N LYS A 375 1.49 -22.72 -20.82
CA LYS A 375 0.82 -23.94 -20.39
C LYS A 375 -0.51 -23.65 -19.70
N GLN A 376 -0.57 -22.59 -18.89
CA GLN A 376 -1.83 -22.16 -18.28
C GLN A 376 -2.86 -21.75 -19.33
N ALA A 377 -2.49 -20.95 -20.32
CA ALA A 377 -3.41 -20.55 -21.40
C ALA A 377 -3.97 -21.73 -22.19
N GLU A 378 -3.13 -22.75 -22.46
CA GLU A 378 -3.59 -24.00 -23.06
C GLU A 378 -4.62 -24.72 -22.17
N LEU A 379 -4.32 -24.86 -20.87
CA LEU A 379 -5.21 -25.50 -19.90
C LEU A 379 -6.52 -24.73 -19.70
N ASP A 380 -6.48 -23.42 -19.67
CA ASP A 380 -7.66 -22.56 -19.58
C ASP A 380 -8.59 -22.74 -20.80
N THR A 381 -7.99 -22.88 -21.99
CA THR A 381 -8.76 -23.17 -23.22
C THR A 381 -9.45 -24.54 -23.13
N VAL A 382 -8.74 -25.56 -22.69
CA VAL A 382 -9.31 -26.90 -22.48
C VAL A 382 -10.42 -26.87 -21.42
N LEU A 383 -10.18 -26.18 -20.30
CA LEU A 383 -11.14 -26.05 -19.21
C LEU A 383 -12.41 -25.32 -19.67
N ALA A 384 -12.28 -24.27 -20.47
CA ALA A 384 -13.42 -23.56 -21.04
C ALA A 384 -14.26 -24.45 -21.94
N ALA A 385 -13.63 -25.27 -22.80
CA ALA A 385 -14.30 -26.25 -23.66
C ALA A 385 -15.02 -27.30 -22.81
N LEU A 386 -14.38 -27.87 -21.81
CA LEU A 386 -14.98 -28.88 -20.91
C LEU A 386 -16.16 -28.29 -20.09
N LYS A 387 -16.07 -27.06 -19.61
CA LYS A 387 -17.20 -26.38 -18.93
C LYS A 387 -18.39 -26.20 -19.85
N LYS A 388 -18.16 -25.84 -21.12
CA LYS A 388 -19.22 -25.73 -22.13
C LYS A 388 -19.89 -27.08 -22.40
N ASP A 389 -19.10 -28.14 -22.56
CA ASP A 389 -19.60 -29.48 -22.77
C ASP A 389 -20.36 -30.01 -21.55
N ASP A 390 -19.89 -29.76 -20.34
CA ASP A 390 -20.58 -30.13 -19.10
C ASP A 390 -21.93 -29.39 -18.97
N ALA A 391 -21.98 -28.10 -19.30
CA ALA A 391 -23.22 -27.34 -19.31
C ALA A 391 -24.24 -27.91 -20.33
N ALA A 392 -23.77 -28.24 -21.53
CA ALA A 392 -24.60 -28.87 -22.56
C ALA A 392 -25.09 -30.24 -22.12
N ARG A 393 -24.22 -31.06 -21.53
CA ARG A 393 -24.56 -32.39 -20.99
C ARG A 393 -25.58 -32.27 -19.85
N LYS A 394 -25.41 -31.32 -18.92
CA LYS A 394 -26.38 -31.08 -17.82
C LYS A 394 -27.75 -30.71 -18.37
N ALA A 395 -27.82 -29.75 -19.31
CA ALA A 395 -29.08 -29.34 -19.92
C ALA A 395 -29.80 -30.50 -20.62
N LYS A 396 -29.08 -31.42 -21.25
CA LYS A 396 -29.63 -32.65 -21.83
C LYS A 396 -30.08 -33.61 -20.77
N ALA A 397 -29.23 -33.85 -19.75
CA ALA A 397 -29.54 -34.76 -18.63
C ALA A 397 -30.77 -34.28 -17.84
N ASP A 398 -30.92 -32.98 -17.61
CA ASP A 398 -32.08 -32.39 -16.93
C ASP A 398 -33.38 -32.66 -17.69
N LYS A 399 -33.37 -32.56 -19.02
CA LYS A 399 -34.53 -32.91 -19.86
C LYS A 399 -34.84 -34.40 -19.81
N GLU A 400 -33.82 -35.24 -19.94
CA GLU A 400 -33.95 -36.70 -19.85
C GLU A 400 -34.47 -37.12 -18.46
N PHE A 401 -33.93 -36.50 -17.41
CA PHE A 401 -34.38 -36.74 -16.04
C PHE A 401 -35.83 -36.27 -15.82
N ALA A 402 -36.21 -35.12 -16.31
CA ALA A 402 -37.62 -34.65 -16.22
C ALA A 402 -38.57 -35.59 -16.93
N THR A 403 -38.20 -36.08 -18.12
CA THR A 403 -39.01 -37.09 -18.86
C THR A 403 -39.11 -38.40 -18.10
N TRP A 404 -37.97 -38.91 -17.64
CA TRP A 404 -37.94 -40.12 -16.84
C TRP A 404 -38.78 -39.98 -15.56
N ARG A 405 -38.66 -38.87 -14.82
CA ARG A 405 -39.41 -38.60 -13.60
C ARG A 405 -40.93 -38.56 -13.83
N ALA A 406 -41.37 -38.03 -14.97
CA ALA A 406 -42.77 -37.99 -15.33
C ALA A 406 -43.37 -39.38 -15.64
N GLN A 407 -42.52 -40.28 -16.15
CA GLN A 407 -42.91 -41.65 -16.53
C GLN A 407 -42.62 -42.70 -15.44
N ALA A 408 -41.72 -42.40 -14.52
CA ALA A 408 -41.29 -43.34 -13.50
C ALA A 408 -42.34 -43.56 -12.45
N ASN A 409 -42.73 -44.82 -12.27
CA ASN A 409 -43.50 -45.24 -11.11
C ASN A 409 -42.58 -45.29 -9.87
N PRO A 410 -42.81 -44.46 -8.83
CA PRO A 410 -41.99 -44.49 -7.63
C PRO A 410 -41.79 -45.88 -7.01
N GLY A 411 -42.78 -46.77 -7.18
CA GLY A 411 -42.69 -48.16 -6.71
C GLY A 411 -41.73 -49.04 -7.50
N SER A 412 -41.35 -48.65 -8.73
CA SER A 412 -40.41 -49.41 -9.56
C SER A 412 -38.96 -48.97 -9.43
N ILE A 413 -38.72 -47.86 -8.73
CA ILE A 413 -37.37 -47.30 -8.49
C ILE A 413 -36.67 -48.04 -7.33
N VAL A 414 -37.39 -48.86 -6.61
CA VAL A 414 -36.78 -49.69 -5.57
C VAL A 414 -35.85 -50.70 -6.22
N ALA A 415 -34.56 -50.59 -5.99
CA ALA A 415 -33.59 -51.56 -6.41
C ALA A 415 -34.07 -52.97 -5.96
N LYS A 416 -34.24 -53.87 -6.92
CA LYS A 416 -34.76 -55.22 -6.65
C LYS A 416 -33.85 -56.02 -5.71
N GLU A 417 -32.59 -55.64 -5.59
CA GLU A 417 -31.62 -56.26 -4.71
C GLU A 417 -30.69 -55.18 -4.13
N LEU A 418 -30.94 -54.81 -2.87
CA LEU A 418 -29.92 -54.09 -2.10
C LEU A 418 -28.98 -55.17 -1.52
N PRO A 419 -27.68 -55.10 -1.83
CA PRO A 419 -26.73 -56.11 -1.33
C PRO A 419 -26.61 -56.14 0.20
N ALA A 420 -27.04 -55.11 0.89
CA ALA A 420 -27.18 -55.07 2.34
C ALA A 420 -28.40 -54.24 2.73
N GLY A 421 -29.21 -54.75 3.61
CA GLY A 421 -30.39 -54.07 4.11
C GLY A 421 -30.40 -54.04 5.64
N TRP A 422 -30.68 -52.89 6.20
CA TRP A 422 -30.87 -52.70 7.62
C TRP A 422 -32.36 -53.01 7.93
N LYS A 423 -32.60 -54.10 8.64
CA LYS A 423 -33.93 -54.36 9.18
C LYS A 423 -33.96 -53.91 10.63
N PHE A 424 -34.90 -53.03 10.89
CA PHE A 424 -35.16 -52.57 12.25
C PHE A 424 -36.22 -53.49 12.89
N ASP A 425 -35.83 -54.32 13.86
CA ASP A 425 -36.77 -55.00 14.74
C ASP A 425 -36.44 -54.60 16.19
N ALA A 426 -37.46 -54.86 17.07
CA ALA A 426 -37.37 -54.37 18.46
C ALA A 426 -36.40 -55.17 19.34
N ALA A 427 -35.82 -56.24 18.83
CA ALA A 427 -35.16 -57.27 19.65
C ALA A 427 -33.63 -57.26 19.46
N THR A 428 -33.10 -56.61 18.43
CA THR A 428 -31.68 -56.71 18.12
C THR A 428 -31.04 -55.30 17.88
N PRO A 429 -29.82 -55.11 18.40
CA PRO A 429 -29.02 -53.93 17.95
C PRO A 429 -28.89 -54.00 16.43
N LEU A 430 -28.92 -52.84 15.79
CA LEU A 430 -28.90 -52.67 14.34
C LEU A 430 -27.78 -53.50 13.72
N THR A 431 -28.16 -54.60 13.10
CA THR A 431 -27.22 -55.55 12.49
C THR A 431 -27.45 -55.61 10.99
N VAL A 432 -26.40 -55.36 10.21
CA VAL A 432 -26.41 -55.49 8.74
C VAL A 432 -25.81 -56.83 8.36
N LYS A 433 -26.54 -57.61 7.60
CA LYS A 433 -25.97 -58.77 6.92
C LYS A 433 -25.41 -58.35 5.57
N THR A 434 -24.12 -58.49 5.39
CA THR A 434 -23.46 -58.29 4.11
C THR A 434 -23.50 -59.59 3.30
N PRO A 435 -23.59 -59.56 1.96
CA PRO A 435 -23.65 -60.75 1.14
C PRO A 435 -22.43 -61.71 1.26
N SER A 436 -21.28 -61.18 1.67
CA SER A 436 -20.00 -61.89 1.66
C SER A 436 -19.15 -61.69 2.92
N GLY A 437 -19.67 -61.12 4.02
CA GLY A 437 -18.93 -60.80 5.21
C GLY A 437 -19.67 -61.04 6.54
N PRO A 438 -19.01 -60.85 7.68
CA PRO A 438 -19.65 -60.97 8.98
C PRO A 438 -20.77 -59.92 9.15
N ALA A 439 -21.76 -60.28 9.98
CA ALA A 439 -22.80 -59.34 10.34
C ALA A 439 -22.20 -58.12 11.07
N LEU A 440 -22.47 -56.91 10.60
CA LEU A 440 -21.97 -55.67 11.15
C LEU A 440 -22.98 -55.07 12.13
N THR A 441 -22.57 -54.72 13.33
CA THR A 441 -23.45 -54.19 14.37
C THR A 441 -23.15 -52.69 14.58
N ALA A 442 -24.21 -51.88 14.52
CA ALA A 442 -24.08 -50.45 14.77
C ALA A 442 -24.05 -50.13 16.28
N LYS A 443 -23.28 -49.14 16.66
CA LYS A 443 -23.23 -48.59 18.00
C LYS A 443 -24.33 -47.56 18.18
N ALA A 444 -25.14 -47.71 19.24
CA ALA A 444 -26.11 -46.70 19.60
C ALA A 444 -25.47 -45.50 20.28
N ILE A 445 -25.79 -44.30 19.84
CA ILE A 445 -25.48 -43.04 20.50
C ILE A 445 -26.76 -42.52 21.13
N GLY A 446 -26.70 -42.11 22.40
CA GLY A 446 -27.92 -41.76 23.15
C GLY A 446 -28.82 -42.95 23.47
N LYS A 447 -30.13 -42.76 23.42
CA LYS A 447 -31.14 -43.80 23.71
C LYS A 447 -32.18 -43.88 22.58
N PRO A 448 -31.80 -44.39 21.38
CA PRO A 448 -32.76 -44.49 20.28
C PRO A 448 -33.92 -45.41 20.66
N ALA A 449 -35.15 -44.87 20.56
CA ALA A 449 -36.37 -45.62 20.90
C ALA A 449 -36.94 -46.26 19.65
N TYR A 450 -37.35 -47.54 19.75
CA TYR A 450 -38.03 -48.25 18.67
C TYR A 450 -39.55 -48.19 18.80
N ASN A 451 -40.19 -47.69 17.75
CA ASN A 451 -41.66 -47.64 17.70
C ASN A 451 -42.23 -48.86 16.96
N LYS A 452 -42.73 -49.85 17.73
CA LYS A 452 -43.31 -51.08 17.20
C LYS A 452 -44.50 -50.88 16.25
N LYS A 453 -45.31 -49.82 16.45
CA LYS A 453 -46.51 -49.56 15.60
C LYS A 453 -46.10 -49.00 14.24
N GLN A 454 -44.95 -48.32 14.16
CA GLN A 454 -44.47 -47.68 12.95
C GLN A 454 -43.33 -48.48 12.29
N GLY A 455 -42.80 -49.50 12.97
CA GLY A 455 -41.70 -50.31 12.44
C GLY A 455 -40.39 -49.58 12.22
N GLY A 456 -40.06 -48.65 13.13
CA GLY A 456 -38.83 -47.83 12.96
C GLY A 456 -38.35 -47.18 14.23
N PHE A 457 -37.16 -46.60 14.18
CA PHE A 457 -36.57 -45.83 15.27
C PHE A 457 -37.08 -44.39 15.29
N VAL A 458 -37.33 -43.90 16.48
CA VAL A 458 -37.60 -42.48 16.71
C VAL A 458 -36.29 -41.78 16.99
N LEU A 459 -35.90 -40.85 16.12
CA LEU A 459 -34.74 -40.00 16.29
C LEU A 459 -35.20 -38.68 16.90
N ASP A 460 -34.66 -38.35 18.06
CA ASP A 460 -35.01 -37.16 18.86
C ASP A 460 -34.04 -35.99 18.72
N GLY A 461 -33.05 -36.10 17.83
CA GLY A 461 -32.00 -35.13 17.62
C GLY A 461 -30.77 -35.34 18.51
N THR A 462 -30.86 -36.21 19.52
CA THR A 462 -29.77 -36.57 20.43
C THR A 462 -29.35 -38.03 20.33
N SER A 463 -30.13 -38.83 19.61
CA SER A 463 -29.93 -40.25 19.42
C SER A 463 -29.60 -40.60 17.99
N ALA A 464 -28.60 -41.44 17.81
CA ALA A 464 -28.13 -41.90 16.49
C ALA A 464 -27.61 -43.33 16.53
N TYR A 465 -27.31 -43.88 15.37
CA TYR A 465 -26.53 -45.09 15.23
C TYR A 465 -25.30 -44.84 14.43
N GLU A 466 -24.17 -45.28 14.94
CA GLU A 466 -22.85 -45.13 14.34
C GLU A 466 -22.33 -46.49 13.86
N HIS A 467 -21.69 -46.51 12.74
CA HIS A 467 -21.04 -47.69 12.20
C HIS A 467 -19.66 -47.38 11.66
N ALA A 468 -18.62 -47.94 12.24
CA ALA A 468 -17.21 -47.58 11.95
C ALA A 468 -16.75 -47.86 10.49
N THR A 469 -17.32 -48.87 9.85
CA THR A 469 -16.87 -49.35 8.53
C THR A 469 -17.92 -49.29 7.42
N LEU A 470 -19.17 -48.93 7.74
CA LEU A 470 -20.20 -48.83 6.73
C LEU A 470 -20.11 -47.48 6.04
N GLY A 471 -19.91 -47.50 4.72
CA GLY A 471 -19.76 -46.26 3.94
C GLY A 471 -18.32 -45.97 3.60
N ASP A 472 -17.42 -46.89 3.83
CA ASP A 472 -16.04 -46.83 3.36
C ASP A 472 -15.99 -47.21 1.88
N PHE A 473 -16.38 -46.28 1.02
CA PHE A 473 -16.45 -46.42 -0.43
C PHE A 473 -15.29 -45.71 -1.08
N GLU A 474 -14.64 -46.37 -2.02
CA GLU A 474 -13.69 -45.72 -2.90
C GLU A 474 -14.40 -44.70 -3.80
N LYS A 475 -13.70 -43.63 -4.18
CA LYS A 475 -14.24 -42.48 -4.94
C LYS A 475 -14.97 -42.87 -6.23
N ASN A 476 -14.63 -44.01 -6.82
CA ASN A 476 -15.11 -44.55 -8.10
C ASN A 476 -16.05 -45.75 -7.94
N GLN A 477 -16.39 -46.14 -6.72
CA GLN A 477 -17.39 -47.19 -6.47
C GLN A 477 -18.81 -46.63 -6.56
N ALA A 478 -19.68 -47.33 -7.27
CA ALA A 478 -21.11 -47.00 -7.28
C ALA A 478 -21.76 -47.44 -5.96
N TRP A 479 -22.43 -46.51 -5.32
CA TRP A 479 -23.17 -46.78 -4.09
C TRP A 479 -24.58 -46.13 -4.11
N ALA A 480 -25.48 -46.69 -3.40
CA ALA A 480 -26.83 -46.14 -3.19
C ALA A 480 -27.29 -46.42 -1.79
N VAL A 481 -27.94 -45.44 -1.16
CA VAL A 481 -28.60 -45.58 0.14
C VAL A 481 -30.07 -45.20 0.00
N GLN A 482 -30.94 -46.06 0.49
CA GLN A 482 -32.35 -45.78 0.56
C GLN A 482 -32.81 -45.71 2.03
N VAL A 483 -33.41 -44.61 2.41
CA VAL A 483 -33.96 -44.40 3.76
C VAL A 483 -35.43 -44.01 3.65
N ARG A 484 -36.33 -44.69 4.41
CA ARG A 484 -37.72 -44.32 4.53
C ARG A 484 -37.95 -43.55 5.83
N LEU A 485 -38.36 -42.29 5.70
CA LEU A 485 -38.57 -41.39 6.82
C LEU A 485 -40.02 -41.03 6.98
N LYS A 486 -40.47 -40.94 8.22
CA LYS A 486 -41.75 -40.32 8.58
C LYS A 486 -41.46 -39.11 9.47
N MET A 487 -41.65 -37.92 8.94
CA MET A 487 -41.50 -36.69 9.67
C MET A 487 -42.84 -36.23 10.24
N THR A 488 -42.89 -35.92 11.52
CA THR A 488 -44.09 -35.40 12.20
C THR A 488 -44.07 -33.88 12.32
N LYS A 489 -42.91 -33.27 12.10
CA LYS A 489 -42.69 -31.81 12.04
C LYS A 489 -41.46 -31.53 11.19
N THR A 490 -41.34 -30.32 10.64
CA THR A 490 -40.15 -29.87 9.94
C THR A 490 -39.04 -29.62 10.95
N VAL A 491 -37.88 -30.27 10.78
CA VAL A 491 -36.68 -30.10 11.60
C VAL A 491 -35.48 -30.06 10.68
N ASN A 492 -34.49 -29.30 11.05
CA ASN A 492 -33.19 -29.30 10.38
C ASN A 492 -32.31 -30.36 11.03
N GLY A 493 -31.71 -31.24 10.25
CA GLY A 493 -30.82 -32.27 10.75
C GLY A 493 -30.36 -33.23 9.65
N ALA A 494 -29.23 -33.84 9.83
CA ALA A 494 -28.75 -34.90 8.94
C ALA A 494 -29.48 -36.23 9.24
N VAL A 495 -29.97 -36.86 8.18
CA VAL A 495 -30.58 -38.20 8.27
C VAL A 495 -29.51 -39.28 8.12
N LEU A 496 -28.49 -38.99 7.32
CA LEU A 496 -27.31 -39.80 7.12
C LEU A 496 -26.14 -38.87 6.97
N ALA A 497 -25.08 -39.13 7.70
CA ALA A 497 -23.83 -38.38 7.57
C ALA A 497 -22.65 -39.35 7.58
N ARG A 498 -21.64 -39.06 6.76
CA ARG A 498 -20.31 -39.64 6.90
C ARG A 498 -19.43 -38.56 7.53
N MET A 499 -18.79 -38.89 8.63
CA MET A 499 -17.90 -37.99 9.36
C MET A 499 -16.57 -38.67 9.51
N ASP A 500 -15.46 -37.96 9.19
CA ASP A 500 -14.12 -38.39 9.50
C ASP A 500 -13.76 -37.99 10.94
N GLU A 501 -12.97 -38.82 11.63
CA GLU A 501 -12.47 -38.48 12.97
C GLU A 501 -11.56 -37.24 12.86
N GLY A 502 -12.12 -36.06 13.14
CA GLY A 502 -11.34 -34.80 13.11
C GLY A 502 -12.08 -33.57 12.56
N ASN A 503 -13.32 -33.68 12.19
CA ASN A 503 -14.19 -32.53 11.83
C ASN A 503 -15.43 -32.45 12.73
#